data_6d77e67c1e4949b3214bcd1169906b57
#
_entry.id   6d77e67c1e4949b3214bcd1169906b57
#
_cell.length_a   1.000
_cell.length_b   1.000
_cell.length_c   1.000
_cell.angle_alpha   90.00
_cell.angle_beta   90.00
_cell.angle_gamma   90.00
#
_symmetry.space_group_name_H-M   'P 1'
#
loop_
_entity.id
_entity.type
_entity.pdbx_description
1 polymer ?
#
loop_
_entity_poly.entity_id
_entity_poly.type
_entity_poly.pdbx_seq_one_letter_code
_entity_poly.pdbx_strand_id
1 'polypeptide(L)'
;MILEKYTIGVGDRFAHQAAAQLQACVKLAEQGIEVIPVWNKSNREHNFIGSEPQSVYDAAERAVAALGWDKGWHVDADHINMDTVDKYLGCSDFFTIDVADFIGQAPEGDAVAAFVKNHPELLGSVSIEGIDAPLDISREYVEEVAGKYLRAVTEAGTIYRHIEASKDDFIAEVSMDETDAPQTPPELLIILAALADEGVQLQTIAPKFTGRFNKGVDYVGDLPQFEKEFNDDLAVIAHAIAKYGLPANLKLSVHSGSDKFSIYPIIGDAIRRTGAGVHVKTAGTTWLEELIGLAEAGGDGVGLAKEVSAKA
;
A
#
# COMPACT_ATOMS: atom_id res chain seq x y z
N MET A 1 -11.14 7.89 11.39
CA MET A 1 -10.07 6.92 11.81
C MET A 1 -8.72 7.45 11.34
N ILE A 2 -7.66 7.27 12.12
CA ILE A 2 -6.31 7.72 11.76
C ILE A 2 -5.40 6.50 11.83
N LEU A 3 -4.74 6.18 10.72
CA LEU A 3 -3.78 5.08 10.66
C LEU A 3 -2.52 5.43 11.45
N GLU A 4 -2.07 4.54 12.29
CA GLU A 4 -0.89 4.71 13.15
C GLU A 4 0.38 4.88 12.32
N LYS A 5 1.38 5.47 12.95
CA LYS A 5 2.62 5.90 12.28
C LYS A 5 3.36 4.76 11.57
N TYR A 6 3.48 3.61 12.24
CA TYR A 6 4.16 2.42 11.73
C TYR A 6 3.19 1.25 11.67
N THR A 7 2.94 0.76 10.48
CA THR A 7 2.00 -0.33 10.25
C THR A 7 2.60 -1.39 9.35
N ILE A 8 2.22 -2.64 9.56
CA ILE A 8 2.65 -3.76 8.75
C ILE A 8 1.45 -4.53 8.20
N GLY A 9 1.34 -4.58 6.90
CA GLY A 9 0.37 -5.40 6.19
C GLY A 9 0.83 -6.86 6.18
N VAL A 10 0.02 -7.74 6.74
CA VAL A 10 0.29 -9.17 6.84
C VAL A 10 -0.84 -9.97 6.22
N GLY A 11 -0.55 -10.70 5.14
CA GLY A 11 -1.49 -11.61 4.53
C GLY A 11 -1.56 -12.94 5.30
N ASP A 12 -2.74 -13.53 5.32
CA ASP A 12 -2.95 -14.88 5.84
C ASP A 12 -3.89 -15.63 4.90
N ARG A 13 -3.29 -16.40 3.99
CA ARG A 13 -4.04 -17.04 2.90
C ARG A 13 -5.16 -17.94 3.36
N PHE A 14 -4.98 -18.61 4.51
CA PHE A 14 -5.92 -19.58 5.04
C PHE A 14 -6.66 -19.10 6.31
N ALA A 15 -6.36 -17.89 6.78
CA ALA A 15 -6.89 -17.30 8.01
C ALA A 15 -6.63 -18.18 9.28
N HIS A 16 -5.42 -18.75 9.36
CA HIS A 16 -5.00 -19.61 10.46
C HIS A 16 -3.85 -19.04 11.29
N GLN A 17 -3.10 -18.07 10.76
CA GLN A 17 -1.83 -17.61 11.32
C GLN A 17 -1.92 -16.25 12.03
N ALA A 18 -3.11 -15.65 12.13
CA ALA A 18 -3.28 -14.30 12.67
C ALA A 18 -2.67 -14.15 14.09
N ALA A 19 -2.82 -15.15 14.96
CA ALA A 19 -2.23 -15.12 16.30
C ALA A 19 -0.70 -15.14 16.27
N ALA A 20 -0.09 -15.94 15.39
CA ALA A 20 1.38 -16.01 15.23
C ALA A 20 1.93 -14.69 14.66
N GLN A 21 1.22 -14.09 13.69
CA GLN A 21 1.55 -12.79 13.11
C GLN A 21 1.46 -11.67 14.15
N LEU A 22 0.37 -11.62 14.93
CA LEU A 22 0.20 -10.65 16.00
C LEU A 22 1.26 -10.80 17.10
N GLN A 23 1.69 -12.04 17.40
CA GLN A 23 2.73 -12.29 18.39
C GLN A 23 4.07 -11.59 18.04
N ALA A 24 4.36 -11.37 16.75
CA ALA A 24 5.53 -10.58 16.34
C ALA A 24 5.38 -9.11 16.76
N CYS A 25 4.19 -8.51 16.56
CA CYS A 25 3.90 -7.14 17.00
C CYS A 25 3.93 -7.04 18.54
N VAL A 26 3.42 -8.03 19.27
CA VAL A 26 3.51 -8.09 20.74
C VAL A 26 4.97 -8.05 21.20
N LYS A 27 5.83 -8.89 20.61
CA LYS A 27 7.27 -8.93 20.94
C LYS A 27 8.00 -7.62 20.65
N LEU A 28 7.59 -6.90 19.58
CA LEU A 28 8.13 -5.57 19.28
C LEU A 28 7.67 -4.54 20.32
N ALA A 29 6.39 -4.59 20.69
CA ALA A 29 5.82 -3.69 21.71
C ALA A 29 6.49 -3.87 23.08
N GLU A 30 6.85 -5.10 23.47
CA GLU A 30 7.62 -5.41 24.68
C GLU A 30 9.02 -4.77 24.66
N GLN A 31 9.56 -4.49 23.47
CA GLN A 31 10.84 -3.78 23.27
C GLN A 31 10.67 -2.26 23.11
N GLY A 32 9.45 -1.74 23.28
CA GLY A 32 9.12 -0.33 23.12
C GLY A 32 8.98 0.12 21.67
N ILE A 33 8.86 -0.81 20.74
CA ILE A 33 8.65 -0.53 19.31
C ILE A 33 7.19 -0.86 18.96
N GLU A 34 6.42 0.18 18.62
CA GLU A 34 5.02 0.00 18.25
C GLU A 34 4.90 -0.12 16.73
N VAL A 35 4.42 -1.28 16.29
CA VAL A 35 4.03 -1.56 14.90
C VAL A 35 2.65 -2.19 14.89
N ILE A 36 1.73 -1.62 14.15
CA ILE A 36 0.34 -2.04 14.14
C ILE A 36 0.08 -3.00 12.97
N PRO A 37 -0.53 -4.17 13.23
CA PRO A 37 -0.85 -5.13 12.19
C PRO A 37 -2.05 -4.67 11.35
N VAL A 38 -1.95 -4.90 10.04
CA VAL A 38 -3.02 -4.71 9.06
C VAL A 38 -3.18 -6.03 8.30
N TRP A 39 -4.22 -6.81 8.62
CA TRP A 39 -4.45 -8.07 7.91
C TRP A 39 -5.04 -7.83 6.54
N ASN A 40 -4.41 -8.37 5.51
CA ASN A 40 -4.82 -8.18 4.14
C ASN A 40 -5.12 -9.50 3.42
N LYS A 41 -6.09 -9.48 2.50
CA LYS A 41 -6.36 -10.59 1.60
C LYS A 41 -7.20 -10.11 0.42
N SER A 42 -6.69 -10.34 -0.80
CA SER A 42 -7.35 -9.89 -2.01
C SER A 42 -8.55 -10.76 -2.40
N ASN A 43 -9.47 -10.20 -3.19
CA ASN A 43 -10.59 -10.95 -3.74
C ASN A 43 -10.14 -12.18 -4.56
N ARG A 44 -9.02 -12.07 -5.27
CA ARG A 44 -8.42 -13.18 -6.02
C ARG A 44 -8.03 -14.34 -5.09
N GLU A 45 -7.44 -14.04 -3.94
CA GLU A 45 -7.04 -15.04 -2.95
C GLU A 45 -8.25 -15.68 -2.27
N HIS A 46 -9.29 -14.91 -1.95
CA HIS A 46 -10.56 -15.44 -1.44
C HIS A 46 -11.21 -16.40 -2.42
N ASN A 47 -11.31 -16.01 -3.69
CA ASN A 47 -11.90 -16.86 -4.74
C ASN A 47 -11.09 -18.14 -4.94
N PHE A 48 -9.76 -18.07 -4.84
CA PHE A 48 -8.89 -19.23 -5.06
C PHE A 48 -9.07 -20.34 -4.01
N ILE A 49 -9.26 -19.95 -2.74
CA ILE A 49 -9.45 -20.94 -1.64
C ILE A 49 -10.91 -21.12 -1.22
N GLY A 50 -11.84 -20.39 -1.81
CA GLY A 50 -13.27 -20.48 -1.47
C GLY A 50 -13.59 -19.89 -0.08
N SER A 51 -12.94 -18.80 0.31
CA SER A 51 -13.21 -18.09 1.56
C SER A 51 -13.87 -16.74 1.30
N GLU A 52 -14.48 -16.16 2.34
CA GLU A 52 -15.12 -14.85 2.30
C GLU A 52 -14.28 -13.81 3.08
N PRO A 53 -14.34 -12.50 2.73
CA PRO A 53 -13.61 -11.43 3.42
C PRO A 53 -13.79 -11.42 4.94
N GLN A 54 -15.01 -11.69 5.43
CA GLN A 54 -15.30 -11.77 6.85
C GLN A 54 -14.37 -12.73 7.61
N SER A 55 -13.86 -13.78 6.95
CA SER A 55 -12.96 -14.75 7.60
C SER A 55 -11.64 -14.13 8.07
N VAL A 56 -11.15 -13.06 7.42
CA VAL A 56 -9.95 -12.33 7.83
C VAL A 56 -10.22 -11.52 9.09
N TYR A 57 -11.35 -10.79 9.12
CA TYR A 57 -11.78 -10.04 10.29
C TYR A 57 -11.95 -10.97 11.50
N ASP A 58 -12.67 -12.07 11.35
CA ASP A 58 -12.92 -13.04 12.42
C ASP A 58 -11.62 -13.66 12.97
N ALA A 59 -10.64 -13.91 12.09
CA ALA A 59 -9.33 -14.43 12.49
C ALA A 59 -8.52 -13.38 13.27
N ALA A 60 -8.51 -12.14 12.79
CA ALA A 60 -7.85 -11.01 13.44
C ALA A 60 -8.47 -10.75 14.84
N GLU A 61 -9.79 -10.64 14.92
CA GLU A 61 -10.52 -10.42 16.18
C GLU A 61 -10.21 -11.52 17.22
N ARG A 62 -10.22 -12.80 16.80
CA ARG A 62 -9.85 -13.92 17.69
C ARG A 62 -8.39 -13.82 18.16
N ALA A 63 -7.46 -13.44 17.27
CA ALA A 63 -6.06 -13.29 17.65
C ALA A 63 -5.85 -12.15 18.64
N VAL A 64 -6.49 -11.01 18.41
CA VAL A 64 -6.48 -9.83 19.30
C VAL A 64 -7.00 -10.21 20.69
N ALA A 65 -8.16 -10.88 20.76
CA ALA A 65 -8.74 -11.33 22.03
C ALA A 65 -7.85 -12.37 22.75
N ALA A 66 -7.30 -13.33 22.01
CA ALA A 66 -6.47 -14.41 22.58
C ALA A 66 -5.14 -13.91 23.17
N LEU A 67 -4.53 -12.88 22.56
CA LEU A 67 -3.26 -12.32 23.01
C LEU A 67 -3.43 -11.09 23.92
N GLY A 68 -4.65 -10.64 24.17
CA GLY A 68 -4.93 -9.44 24.98
C GLY A 68 -4.31 -8.18 24.38
N TRP A 69 -4.28 -8.08 23.05
CA TRP A 69 -3.76 -6.91 22.36
C TRP A 69 -4.68 -5.71 22.57
N ASP A 70 -4.13 -4.64 23.13
CA ASP A 70 -4.87 -3.42 23.52
C ASP A 70 -4.59 -2.20 22.63
N LYS A 71 -3.83 -2.39 21.54
CA LYS A 71 -3.50 -1.36 20.56
C LYS A 71 -4.35 -1.47 19.30
N GLY A 72 -4.15 -0.55 18.35
CA GLY A 72 -4.81 -0.60 17.04
C GLY A 72 -4.56 -1.90 16.27
N TRP A 73 -5.48 -2.22 15.39
CA TRP A 73 -5.35 -3.25 14.38
C TRP A 73 -6.35 -2.99 13.27
N HIS A 74 -6.04 -3.39 12.05
CA HIS A 74 -6.86 -3.12 10.88
C HIS A 74 -7.03 -4.36 10.00
N VAL A 75 -8.08 -4.32 9.18
CA VAL A 75 -8.33 -5.33 8.14
C VAL A 75 -8.44 -4.62 6.79
N ASP A 76 -7.54 -4.93 5.90
CA ASP A 76 -7.44 -4.32 4.58
C ASP A 76 -8.22 -5.10 3.53
N ALA A 77 -9.13 -4.39 2.88
CA ALA A 77 -9.73 -4.78 1.61
C ALA A 77 -8.67 -4.64 0.50
N ASP A 78 -7.85 -5.67 0.34
CA ASP A 78 -6.62 -5.65 -0.45
C ASP A 78 -6.89 -5.62 -1.95
N HIS A 79 -6.41 -4.59 -2.64
CA HIS A 79 -6.55 -4.38 -4.09
C HIS A 79 -8.00 -4.49 -4.57
N ILE A 80 -8.86 -3.59 -4.05
CA ILE A 80 -10.27 -3.53 -4.44
C ILE A 80 -10.50 -2.55 -5.61
N ASN A 81 -11.57 -2.83 -6.35
CA ASN A 81 -12.14 -1.98 -7.37
C ASN A 81 -13.67 -1.92 -7.23
N MET A 82 -14.38 -1.23 -8.14
CA MET A 82 -15.84 -1.11 -8.07
C MET A 82 -16.59 -2.45 -8.10
N ASP A 83 -16.02 -3.49 -8.72
CA ASP A 83 -16.67 -4.81 -8.81
C ASP A 83 -16.54 -5.63 -7.51
N THR A 84 -15.61 -5.26 -6.64
CA THR A 84 -15.24 -6.06 -5.47
C THR A 84 -15.46 -5.37 -4.12
N VAL A 85 -15.48 -4.04 -4.08
CA VAL A 85 -15.50 -3.24 -2.85
C VAL A 85 -16.65 -3.58 -1.91
N ASP A 86 -17.84 -3.84 -2.44
CA ASP A 86 -19.04 -4.12 -1.64
C ASP A 86 -18.90 -5.35 -0.74
N LYS A 87 -18.07 -6.33 -1.12
CA LYS A 87 -17.81 -7.53 -0.32
C LYS A 87 -17.07 -7.23 0.98
N TYR A 88 -16.35 -6.10 1.03
CA TYR A 88 -15.47 -5.73 2.13
C TYR A 88 -16.04 -4.67 3.06
N LEU A 89 -17.08 -3.93 2.63
CA LEU A 89 -17.64 -2.81 3.40
C LEU A 89 -18.03 -3.19 4.84
N GLY A 90 -18.48 -4.43 5.05
CA GLY A 90 -18.91 -4.90 6.37
C GLY A 90 -17.81 -5.40 7.29
N CYS A 91 -16.61 -5.70 6.77
CA CYS A 91 -15.57 -6.43 7.50
C CYS A 91 -14.16 -5.83 7.38
N SER A 92 -14.00 -4.74 6.65
CA SER A 92 -12.72 -4.03 6.51
C SER A 92 -12.86 -2.58 6.95
N ASP A 93 -11.79 -2.02 7.47
CA ASP A 93 -11.65 -0.63 7.87
C ASP A 93 -10.49 0.08 7.13
N PHE A 94 -9.65 -0.68 6.45
CA PHE A 94 -8.62 -0.22 5.53
C PHE A 94 -8.97 -0.67 4.11
N PHE A 95 -8.80 0.19 3.11
CA PHE A 95 -9.17 -0.08 1.72
C PHE A 95 -8.03 0.30 0.78
N THR A 96 -7.37 -0.69 0.19
CA THR A 96 -6.39 -0.51 -0.88
C THR A 96 -7.11 -0.40 -2.22
N ILE A 97 -7.33 0.83 -2.66
CA ILE A 97 -7.97 1.15 -3.93
C ILE A 97 -6.95 0.92 -5.05
N ASP A 98 -7.21 -0.09 -5.89
CA ASP A 98 -6.36 -0.43 -7.02
C ASP A 98 -6.91 0.18 -8.30
N VAL A 99 -6.09 1.03 -8.93
CA VAL A 99 -6.44 1.73 -10.17
C VAL A 99 -5.48 1.46 -11.31
N ALA A 100 -4.63 0.43 -11.19
CA ALA A 100 -3.61 0.10 -12.18
C ALA A 100 -4.20 -0.11 -13.59
N ASP A 101 -5.36 -0.76 -13.69
CA ASP A 101 -6.05 -1.00 -14.97
C ASP A 101 -6.46 0.28 -15.72
N PHE A 102 -6.55 1.40 -15.03
CA PHE A 102 -6.96 2.70 -15.62
C PHE A 102 -5.76 3.59 -15.99
N ILE A 103 -4.55 3.24 -15.58
CA ILE A 103 -3.34 3.99 -15.93
C ILE A 103 -3.08 3.86 -17.42
N GLY A 104 -2.81 5.00 -18.06
CA GLY A 104 -2.63 5.10 -19.52
C GLY A 104 -3.93 5.11 -20.33
N GLN A 105 -5.08 4.97 -19.70
CA GLN A 105 -6.35 5.23 -20.36
C GLN A 105 -6.60 6.74 -20.48
N ALA A 106 -7.14 7.16 -21.62
CA ALA A 106 -7.42 8.58 -21.85
C ALA A 106 -8.48 9.12 -20.86
N PRO A 107 -8.19 10.23 -20.17
CA PRO A 107 -9.19 10.91 -19.36
C PRO A 107 -10.30 11.53 -20.23
N GLU A 108 -11.45 11.81 -19.61
CA GLU A 108 -12.63 12.30 -20.32
C GLU A 108 -12.50 13.79 -20.68
N GLY A 109 -12.97 14.16 -21.87
CA GLY A 109 -13.11 15.56 -22.31
C GLY A 109 -11.82 16.37 -22.23
N ASP A 110 -11.92 17.57 -21.63
CA ASP A 110 -10.81 18.53 -21.50
C ASP A 110 -10.09 18.42 -20.14
N ALA A 111 -10.19 17.27 -19.44
CA ALA A 111 -9.69 17.09 -18.07
C ALA A 111 -8.20 17.43 -17.93
N VAL A 112 -7.35 17.04 -18.91
CA VAL A 112 -5.93 17.37 -18.89
C VAL A 112 -5.70 18.87 -18.97
N ALA A 113 -6.38 19.56 -19.89
CA ALA A 113 -6.24 21.01 -20.04
C ALA A 113 -6.75 21.77 -18.82
N ALA A 114 -7.84 21.28 -18.21
CA ALA A 114 -8.40 21.83 -16.97
C ALA A 114 -7.43 21.66 -15.80
N PHE A 115 -6.84 20.46 -15.63
CA PHE A 115 -5.86 20.18 -14.59
C PHE A 115 -4.63 21.09 -14.70
N VAL A 116 -4.01 21.17 -15.89
CA VAL A 116 -2.86 22.05 -16.11
C VAL A 116 -3.17 23.52 -15.84
N LYS A 117 -4.38 23.97 -16.18
CA LYS A 117 -4.81 25.34 -15.91
C LYS A 117 -4.99 25.59 -14.41
N ASN A 118 -5.48 24.62 -13.67
CA ASN A 118 -5.76 24.74 -12.23
C ASN A 118 -4.49 24.63 -11.38
N HIS A 119 -3.42 24.02 -11.93
CA HIS A 119 -2.15 23.79 -11.23
C HIS A 119 -0.94 24.49 -11.87
N PRO A 120 -0.95 25.84 -11.97
CA PRO A 120 0.18 26.59 -12.51
C PRO A 120 1.46 26.43 -11.65
N GLU A 121 1.34 26.08 -10.37
CA GLU A 121 2.45 25.85 -9.44
C GLU A 121 3.23 24.57 -9.75
N LEU A 122 2.69 23.66 -10.53
CA LEU A 122 3.41 22.49 -11.03
C LEU A 122 4.34 22.81 -12.20
N LEU A 123 4.27 24.03 -12.76
CA LEU A 123 5.03 24.40 -13.96
C LEU A 123 6.33 25.13 -13.60
N GLY A 124 7.40 24.80 -14.31
CA GLY A 124 8.71 25.43 -14.17
C GLY A 124 9.59 24.73 -13.17
N SER A 125 10.37 25.49 -12.42
CA SER A 125 11.34 24.97 -11.43
C SER A 125 10.67 24.86 -10.06
N VAL A 126 10.26 23.65 -9.68
CA VAL A 126 9.56 23.37 -8.41
C VAL A 126 10.56 22.92 -7.36
N SER A 127 10.81 23.76 -6.36
CA SER A 127 11.68 23.43 -5.23
C SER A 127 10.91 22.69 -4.16
N ILE A 128 11.39 21.50 -3.75
CA ILE A 128 10.84 20.69 -2.69
C ILE A 128 11.91 20.51 -1.61
N GLU A 129 11.59 20.83 -0.37
CA GLU A 129 12.50 20.64 0.76
C GLU A 129 12.83 19.15 0.93
N GLY A 130 14.09 18.81 0.93
CA GLY A 130 14.58 17.42 1.01
C GLY A 130 14.98 16.81 -0.33
N ILE A 131 14.73 17.50 -1.46
CA ILE A 131 15.24 17.13 -2.78
C ILE A 131 16.37 18.10 -3.17
N ASP A 132 17.56 17.55 -3.54
CA ASP A 132 18.77 18.33 -3.75
C ASP A 132 18.66 19.37 -4.87
N ALA A 133 17.92 19.07 -5.93
CA ALA A 133 17.75 19.95 -7.07
C ALA A 133 16.26 20.18 -7.36
N PRO A 134 15.87 21.40 -7.75
CA PRO A 134 14.50 21.67 -8.16
C PRO A 134 14.04 20.72 -9.27
N LEU A 135 12.78 20.35 -9.25
CA LEU A 135 12.15 19.59 -10.32
C LEU A 135 11.79 20.54 -11.46
N ASP A 136 12.43 20.38 -12.61
CA ASP A 136 12.12 21.17 -13.82
C ASP A 136 10.96 20.49 -14.56
N ILE A 137 9.76 21.03 -14.42
CA ILE A 137 8.52 20.45 -14.93
C ILE A 137 7.96 21.34 -16.04
N SER A 138 8.02 20.87 -17.28
CA SER A 138 7.42 21.59 -18.40
C SER A 138 5.90 21.39 -18.47
N ARG A 139 5.22 22.26 -19.20
CA ARG A 139 3.78 22.10 -19.47
C ARG A 139 3.50 20.77 -20.18
N GLU A 140 4.29 20.43 -21.17
CA GLU A 140 4.17 19.20 -21.96
C GLU A 140 4.33 17.97 -21.06
N TYR A 141 5.25 18.03 -20.08
CA TYR A 141 5.42 16.96 -19.09
C TYR A 141 4.19 16.80 -18.20
N VAL A 142 3.61 17.91 -17.69
CA VAL A 142 2.36 17.83 -16.90
C VAL A 142 1.22 17.28 -17.75
N GLU A 143 1.11 17.70 -19.02
CA GLU A 143 0.08 17.19 -19.93
C GLU A 143 0.23 15.68 -20.20
N GLU A 144 1.46 15.20 -20.37
CA GLU A 144 1.77 13.77 -20.53
C GLU A 144 1.39 12.96 -19.29
N VAL A 145 1.88 13.39 -18.11
CA VAL A 145 1.62 12.71 -16.83
C VAL A 145 0.13 12.74 -16.48
N ALA A 146 -0.53 13.89 -16.64
CA ALA A 146 -1.97 14.02 -16.45
C ALA A 146 -2.74 13.11 -17.42
N GLY A 147 -2.34 13.05 -18.67
CA GLY A 147 -2.90 12.14 -19.68
C GLY A 147 -2.79 10.65 -19.27
N LYS A 148 -1.69 10.31 -18.59
CA LYS A 148 -1.42 8.95 -18.11
C LYS A 148 -2.22 8.57 -16.86
N TYR A 149 -2.40 9.50 -15.91
CA TYR A 149 -2.90 9.15 -14.57
C TYR A 149 -4.29 9.69 -14.22
N LEU A 150 -4.80 10.77 -14.86
CA LEU A 150 -6.07 11.38 -14.45
C LEU A 150 -7.25 10.40 -14.51
N ARG A 151 -7.30 9.49 -15.48
CA ARG A 151 -8.37 8.49 -15.53
C ARG A 151 -8.34 7.57 -14.31
N ALA A 152 -7.15 7.11 -13.93
CA ALA A 152 -6.95 6.29 -12.73
C ALA A 152 -7.31 7.06 -11.44
N VAL A 153 -6.92 8.33 -11.35
CA VAL A 153 -7.25 9.18 -10.20
C VAL A 153 -8.76 9.42 -10.07
N THR A 154 -9.45 9.68 -11.18
CA THR A 154 -10.92 9.82 -11.19
C THR A 154 -11.60 8.54 -10.72
N GLU A 155 -11.09 7.38 -11.12
CA GLU A 155 -11.61 6.09 -10.66
C GLU A 155 -11.36 5.90 -9.16
N ALA A 156 -10.17 6.25 -8.67
CA ALA A 156 -9.89 6.24 -7.23
C ALA A 156 -10.87 7.10 -6.44
N GLY A 157 -11.17 8.32 -6.93
CA GLY A 157 -12.18 9.20 -6.35
C GLY A 157 -13.58 8.60 -6.37
N THR A 158 -13.94 7.87 -7.43
CA THR A 158 -15.23 7.20 -7.55
C THR A 158 -15.38 6.09 -6.51
N ILE A 159 -14.35 5.22 -6.38
CA ILE A 159 -14.33 4.15 -5.37
C ILE A 159 -14.32 4.73 -3.96
N TYR A 160 -13.50 5.77 -3.71
CA TYR A 160 -13.44 6.46 -2.42
C TYR A 160 -14.82 6.97 -1.98
N ARG A 161 -15.53 7.69 -2.84
CA ARG A 161 -16.89 8.22 -2.56
C ARG A 161 -17.91 7.09 -2.36
N HIS A 162 -17.76 5.97 -3.04
CA HIS A 162 -18.61 4.79 -2.83
C HIS A 162 -18.42 4.19 -1.42
N ILE A 163 -17.19 4.09 -0.95
CA ILE A 163 -16.88 3.65 0.41
C ILE A 163 -17.42 4.66 1.43
N GLU A 164 -17.15 5.96 1.22
CA GLU A 164 -17.59 7.06 2.09
C GLU A 164 -19.12 7.12 2.24
N ALA A 165 -19.86 6.80 1.18
CA ALA A 165 -21.33 6.72 1.24
C ALA A 165 -21.84 5.58 2.13
N SER A 166 -20.99 4.59 2.43
CA SER A 166 -21.34 3.39 3.19
C SER A 166 -20.71 3.34 4.59
N LYS A 167 -19.61 4.07 4.81
CA LYS A 167 -18.83 4.07 6.05
C LYS A 167 -18.41 5.48 6.43
N ASP A 168 -18.73 5.88 7.66
CA ASP A 168 -18.36 7.20 8.18
C ASP A 168 -16.85 7.31 8.51
N ASP A 169 -16.18 6.18 8.72
CA ASP A 169 -14.81 6.16 9.23
C ASP A 169 -14.02 4.96 8.65
N PHE A 170 -13.01 5.26 7.86
CA PHE A 170 -12.16 4.27 7.20
C PHE A 170 -10.79 4.85 6.82
N ILE A 171 -9.86 3.98 6.47
CA ILE A 171 -8.53 4.30 5.96
C ILE A 171 -8.51 4.01 4.46
N ALA A 172 -8.08 4.97 3.66
CA ALA A 172 -7.90 4.79 2.23
C ALA A 172 -6.40 4.75 1.86
N GLU A 173 -6.04 3.73 1.09
CA GLU A 173 -4.80 3.63 0.33
C GLU A 173 -5.13 3.75 -1.15
N VAL A 174 -4.29 4.46 -1.91
CA VAL A 174 -4.31 4.38 -3.38
C VAL A 174 -3.06 3.66 -3.84
N SER A 175 -3.25 2.57 -4.59
CA SER A 175 -2.15 1.77 -5.15
C SER A 175 -1.99 2.02 -6.63
N MET A 176 -0.74 2.27 -7.04
CA MET A 176 -0.28 2.42 -8.42
C MET A 176 0.98 1.60 -8.69
N ASP A 177 1.24 0.56 -7.89
CA ASP A 177 2.46 -0.25 -7.95
C ASP A 177 2.45 -1.29 -9.09
N GLU A 178 1.27 -1.66 -9.60
CA GLU A 178 1.13 -2.59 -10.74
C GLU A 178 1.25 -1.86 -12.08
N THR A 179 2.36 -1.15 -12.33
CA THR A 179 2.68 -0.45 -13.58
C THR A 179 3.96 -0.98 -14.21
N ASP A 180 4.20 -0.67 -15.50
CA ASP A 180 5.41 -1.12 -16.20
C ASP A 180 6.67 -0.42 -15.69
N ALA A 181 6.59 0.86 -15.35
CA ALA A 181 7.72 1.68 -14.91
C ALA A 181 7.46 2.31 -13.53
N PRO A 182 8.52 2.55 -12.72
CA PRO A 182 8.43 3.31 -11.48
C PRO A 182 7.86 4.70 -11.70
N GLN A 183 7.12 5.23 -10.73
CA GLN A 183 6.76 6.65 -10.73
C GLN A 183 7.96 7.48 -10.30
N THR A 184 8.17 8.58 -11.00
CA THR A 184 9.19 9.59 -10.64
C THR A 184 8.63 10.57 -9.61
N PRO A 185 9.48 11.28 -8.84
CA PRO A 185 9.01 12.31 -7.89
C PRO A 185 8.07 13.36 -8.50
N PRO A 186 8.31 13.92 -9.72
CA PRO A 186 7.34 14.82 -10.33
C PRO A 186 6.04 14.12 -10.76
N GLU A 187 6.05 12.83 -11.19
CA GLU A 187 4.82 12.08 -11.42
C GLU A 187 4.02 11.91 -10.13
N LEU A 188 4.68 11.54 -9.02
CA LEU A 188 4.03 11.39 -7.71
C LEU A 188 3.42 12.71 -7.23
N LEU A 189 4.10 13.85 -7.43
CA LEU A 189 3.56 15.17 -7.09
C LEU A 189 2.28 15.49 -7.87
N ILE A 190 2.28 15.22 -9.18
CA ILE A 190 1.12 15.44 -10.06
C ILE A 190 -0.04 14.53 -9.65
N ILE A 191 0.24 13.25 -9.35
CA ILE A 191 -0.76 12.28 -8.88
C ILE A 191 -1.40 12.76 -7.56
N LEU A 192 -0.59 13.20 -6.59
CA LEU A 192 -1.09 13.68 -5.30
C LEU A 192 -1.92 14.96 -5.43
N ALA A 193 -1.54 15.88 -6.32
CA ALA A 193 -2.36 17.05 -6.65
C ALA A 193 -3.72 16.65 -7.23
N ALA A 194 -3.72 15.69 -8.16
CA ALA A 194 -4.96 15.21 -8.78
C ALA A 194 -5.86 14.44 -7.78
N LEU A 195 -5.29 13.63 -6.88
CA LEU A 195 -6.04 12.96 -5.81
C LEU A 195 -6.66 13.96 -4.83
N ALA A 196 -5.97 15.07 -4.55
CA ALA A 196 -6.51 16.15 -3.74
C ALA A 196 -7.70 16.85 -4.44
N ASP A 197 -7.63 17.08 -5.75
CA ASP A 197 -8.74 17.63 -6.56
C ASP A 197 -9.98 16.72 -6.52
N GLU A 198 -9.79 15.39 -6.54
CA GLU A 198 -10.88 14.42 -6.40
C GLU A 198 -11.42 14.31 -4.96
N GLY A 199 -10.81 14.99 -3.99
CA GLY A 199 -11.21 14.99 -2.59
C GLY A 199 -10.86 13.69 -1.85
N VAL A 200 -9.98 12.86 -2.37
CA VAL A 200 -9.57 11.59 -1.76
C VAL A 200 -8.72 11.86 -0.52
N GLN A 201 -9.24 11.54 0.67
CA GLN A 201 -8.54 11.67 1.94
C GLN A 201 -7.68 10.43 2.21
N LEU A 202 -6.72 10.16 1.33
CA LEU A 202 -5.85 8.99 1.45
C LEU A 202 -4.85 9.14 2.60
N GLN A 203 -4.58 8.04 3.31
CA GLN A 203 -3.61 8.01 4.41
C GLN A 203 -2.34 7.22 4.05
N THR A 204 -2.40 6.43 2.98
CA THR A 204 -1.25 5.77 2.38
C THR A 204 -1.32 5.86 0.85
N ILE A 205 -0.15 5.93 0.22
CA ILE A 205 0.01 5.83 -1.23
C ILE A 205 1.11 4.83 -1.55
N ALA A 206 0.84 3.92 -2.49
CA ALA A 206 1.77 2.90 -2.93
C ALA A 206 2.26 3.17 -4.36
N PRO A 207 3.34 3.95 -4.54
CA PRO A 207 4.00 4.05 -5.83
C PRO A 207 4.82 2.80 -6.12
N LYS A 208 5.13 2.59 -7.40
CA LYS A 208 6.10 1.59 -7.82
C LYS A 208 7.52 2.13 -7.67
N PHE A 209 8.36 1.40 -6.98
CA PHE A 209 9.80 1.64 -6.89
C PHE A 209 10.58 0.87 -7.95
N THR A 210 11.79 1.35 -8.28
CA THR A 210 12.75 0.59 -9.10
C THR A 210 13.12 -0.73 -8.41
N GLY A 211 13.38 -1.76 -9.22
CA GLY A 211 13.75 -3.09 -8.74
C GLY A 211 12.60 -4.09 -8.73
N ARG A 212 12.83 -5.22 -8.11
CA ARG A 212 11.87 -6.34 -8.05
C ARG A 212 11.53 -6.71 -6.62
N PHE A 213 10.23 -6.78 -6.35
CA PHE A 213 9.64 -7.09 -5.04
C PHE A 213 8.94 -8.45 -5.08
N ASN A 214 9.64 -9.47 -5.59
CA ASN A 214 9.07 -10.80 -5.69
C ASN A 214 8.88 -11.44 -4.31
N LYS A 215 7.80 -12.23 -4.15
CA LYS A 215 7.51 -12.97 -2.92
C LYS A 215 8.57 -14.06 -2.68
N GLY A 216 8.96 -14.23 -1.41
CA GLY A 216 9.88 -15.29 -0.98
C GLY A 216 11.37 -15.04 -1.22
N VAL A 217 11.74 -13.87 -1.76
CA VAL A 217 13.14 -13.46 -1.97
C VAL A 217 13.34 -12.02 -1.53
N ASP A 218 14.59 -11.66 -1.21
CA ASP A 218 14.94 -10.28 -0.87
C ASP A 218 14.78 -9.34 -2.09
N TYR A 219 14.85 -8.03 -1.86
CA TYR A 219 14.83 -7.02 -2.93
C TYR A 219 15.97 -7.26 -3.92
N VAL A 220 15.64 -7.15 -5.21
CA VAL A 220 16.62 -7.26 -6.30
C VAL A 220 16.59 -5.98 -7.12
N GLY A 221 17.61 -5.15 -6.91
CA GLY A 221 17.72 -3.85 -7.58
C GLY A 221 18.92 -3.07 -7.09
N ASP A 222 19.02 -1.81 -7.50
CA ASP A 222 20.04 -0.87 -7.07
C ASP A 222 19.62 -0.22 -5.74
N LEU A 223 20.30 -0.56 -4.64
CA LEU A 223 19.98 -0.03 -3.31
C LEU A 223 20.17 1.49 -3.21
N PRO A 224 21.24 2.12 -3.72
CA PRO A 224 21.36 3.57 -3.80
C PRO A 224 20.23 4.25 -4.56
N GLN A 225 19.76 3.65 -5.67
CA GLN A 225 18.63 4.18 -6.43
C GLN A 225 17.33 4.08 -5.62
N PHE A 226 17.07 2.95 -4.97
CA PHE A 226 15.92 2.79 -4.07
C PHE A 226 15.95 3.81 -2.92
N GLU A 227 17.13 4.00 -2.30
CA GLU A 227 17.31 4.98 -1.23
C GLU A 227 16.95 6.40 -1.70
N LYS A 228 17.43 6.77 -2.89
CA LYS A 228 17.10 8.07 -3.48
C LYS A 228 15.61 8.22 -3.73
N GLU A 229 14.99 7.26 -4.42
CA GLU A 229 13.55 7.27 -4.72
C GLU A 229 12.72 7.37 -3.44
N PHE A 230 13.00 6.53 -2.45
CA PHE A 230 12.25 6.53 -1.19
C PHE A 230 12.36 7.87 -0.44
N ASN A 231 13.55 8.50 -0.42
CA ASN A 231 13.75 9.79 0.20
C ASN A 231 13.06 10.93 -0.55
N ASP A 232 13.15 10.93 -1.87
CA ASP A 232 12.51 11.93 -2.72
C ASP A 232 10.98 11.84 -2.60
N ASP A 233 10.42 10.64 -2.57
CA ASP A 233 8.98 10.43 -2.40
C ASP A 233 8.47 10.87 -1.02
N LEU A 234 9.25 10.67 0.04
CA LEU A 234 8.92 11.22 1.37
C LEU A 234 8.87 12.76 1.34
N ALA A 235 9.82 13.39 0.63
CA ALA A 235 9.86 14.84 0.49
C ALA A 235 8.66 15.35 -0.35
N VAL A 236 8.32 14.66 -1.44
CA VAL A 236 7.15 14.97 -2.28
C VAL A 236 5.85 14.87 -1.47
N ILE A 237 5.69 13.82 -0.67
CA ILE A 237 4.50 13.64 0.19
C ILE A 237 4.39 14.79 1.20
N ALA A 238 5.49 15.13 1.89
CA ALA A 238 5.48 16.24 2.83
C ALA A 238 5.11 17.58 2.17
N HIS A 239 5.64 17.82 0.97
CA HIS A 239 5.29 18.99 0.16
C HIS A 239 3.81 18.98 -0.25
N ALA A 240 3.30 17.86 -0.74
CA ALA A 240 1.92 17.72 -1.20
C ALA A 240 0.91 17.89 -0.05
N ILE A 241 1.19 17.34 1.13
CA ILE A 241 0.37 17.55 2.35
C ILE A 241 0.22 19.05 2.62
N ALA A 242 1.34 19.77 2.65
CA ALA A 242 1.35 21.21 2.95
C ALA A 242 0.67 22.03 1.84
N LYS A 243 0.85 21.64 0.59
CA LYS A 243 0.40 22.39 -0.59
C LYS A 243 -1.07 22.14 -0.93
N TYR A 244 -1.52 20.89 -0.86
CA TYR A 244 -2.86 20.48 -1.33
C TYR A 244 -3.82 20.11 -0.21
N GLY A 245 -3.38 20.21 1.07
CA GLY A 245 -4.25 19.93 2.22
C GLY A 245 -4.60 18.45 2.37
N LEU A 246 -3.74 17.56 1.90
CA LEU A 246 -3.88 16.13 2.11
C LEU A 246 -3.74 15.77 3.60
N PRO A 247 -4.22 14.60 4.06
CA PRO A 247 -4.12 14.20 5.45
C PRO A 247 -2.68 14.26 5.98
N ALA A 248 -2.51 14.88 7.16
CA ALA A 248 -1.19 15.09 7.76
C ALA A 248 -0.44 13.80 8.11
N ASN A 249 -1.17 12.67 8.19
CA ASN A 249 -0.63 11.34 8.43
C ASN A 249 -0.41 10.52 7.14
N LEU A 250 -0.59 11.13 5.97
CA LEU A 250 -0.28 10.48 4.69
C LEU A 250 1.18 10.02 4.67
N LYS A 251 1.39 8.78 4.27
CA LYS A 251 2.70 8.13 4.25
C LYS A 251 2.86 7.18 3.07
N LEU A 252 4.10 6.81 2.78
CA LEU A 252 4.40 5.78 1.80
C LEU A 252 3.91 4.40 2.27
N SER A 253 3.34 3.68 1.34
CA SER A 253 3.10 2.24 1.42
C SER A 253 4.09 1.52 0.51
N VAL A 254 4.83 0.57 1.07
CA VAL A 254 5.77 -0.26 0.31
C VAL A 254 5.17 -1.65 0.15
N HIS A 255 4.69 -1.96 -1.04
CA HIS A 255 4.17 -3.30 -1.37
C HIS A 255 5.34 -4.26 -1.62
N SER A 256 5.85 -4.81 -0.54
CA SER A 256 7.11 -5.58 -0.56
C SER A 256 6.93 -7.05 -0.96
N GLY A 257 5.70 -7.54 -0.99
CA GLY A 257 5.37 -8.93 -1.30
C GLY A 257 5.82 -9.93 -0.21
N SER A 258 7.04 -9.83 0.26
CA SER A 258 7.60 -10.53 1.43
C SER A 258 8.67 -9.64 2.06
N ASP A 259 9.25 -10.06 3.18
CA ASP A 259 10.35 -9.33 3.81
C ASP A 259 11.48 -9.00 2.82
N LYS A 260 11.99 -7.77 2.93
CA LYS A 260 13.05 -7.21 2.10
C LYS A 260 14.13 -6.64 3.00
N PHE A 261 14.90 -7.52 3.61
CA PHE A 261 15.87 -7.14 4.65
C PHE A 261 16.92 -6.14 4.15
N SER A 262 17.28 -6.19 2.88
CA SER A 262 18.27 -5.25 2.31
C SER A 262 17.81 -3.80 2.24
N ILE A 263 16.50 -3.53 2.14
CA ILE A 263 15.96 -2.15 2.10
C ILE A 263 15.44 -1.66 3.45
N TYR A 264 15.21 -2.52 4.44
CA TYR A 264 14.72 -2.10 5.75
C TYR A 264 15.64 -1.11 6.48
N PRO A 265 16.98 -1.24 6.43
CA PRO A 265 17.87 -0.20 6.99
C PRO A 265 17.68 1.16 6.33
N ILE A 266 17.52 1.21 5.00
CA ILE A 266 17.29 2.43 4.23
C ILE A 266 15.98 3.09 4.67
N ILE A 267 14.88 2.34 4.70
CA ILE A 267 13.58 2.81 5.17
C ILE A 267 13.70 3.33 6.62
N GLY A 268 14.33 2.54 7.50
CA GLY A 268 14.50 2.89 8.90
C GLY A 268 15.30 4.18 9.11
N ASP A 269 16.36 4.41 8.33
CA ASP A 269 17.15 5.66 8.40
C ASP A 269 16.35 6.86 7.88
N ALA A 270 15.63 6.69 6.78
CA ALA A 270 14.80 7.74 6.22
C ALA A 270 13.69 8.19 7.17
N ILE A 271 12.91 7.26 7.76
CA ILE A 271 11.81 7.59 8.68
C ILE A 271 12.32 8.16 10.02
N ARG A 272 13.49 7.74 10.50
CA ARG A 272 14.12 8.36 11.68
C ARG A 272 14.54 9.79 11.42
N ARG A 273 15.11 10.07 10.25
CA ARG A 273 15.59 11.40 9.87
C ARG A 273 14.45 12.38 9.61
N THR A 274 13.40 11.94 8.92
CA THR A 274 12.26 12.80 8.51
C THR A 274 11.13 12.85 9.54
N GLY A 275 11.06 11.86 10.42
CA GLY A 275 9.90 11.69 11.30
C GLY A 275 8.65 11.15 10.58
N ALA A 276 8.75 10.75 9.33
CA ALA A 276 7.63 10.19 8.57
C ALA A 276 7.15 8.85 9.14
N GLY A 277 5.90 8.49 8.83
CA GLY A 277 5.39 7.15 9.01
C GLY A 277 5.70 6.26 7.79
N VAL A 278 5.39 4.98 7.90
CA VAL A 278 5.45 4.03 6.81
C VAL A 278 4.44 2.89 6.99
N HIS A 279 3.86 2.45 5.91
CA HIS A 279 3.15 1.17 5.82
C HIS A 279 4.00 0.21 4.98
N VAL A 280 4.35 -0.94 5.52
CA VAL A 280 5.01 -2.01 4.76
C VAL A 280 3.99 -3.11 4.56
N LYS A 281 3.66 -3.44 3.33
CA LYS A 281 2.64 -4.42 3.00
C LYS A 281 3.27 -5.70 2.48
N THR A 282 3.01 -6.81 3.17
CA THR A 282 3.52 -8.13 2.81
C THR A 282 2.39 -9.10 2.48
N ALA A 283 2.69 -10.14 1.73
CA ALA A 283 1.77 -11.26 1.56
C ALA A 283 1.64 -12.13 2.83
N GLY A 284 2.51 -11.88 3.83
CA GLY A 284 2.52 -12.58 5.11
C GLY A 284 2.71 -14.09 4.93
N THR A 285 1.82 -14.89 5.53
CA THR A 285 1.87 -16.34 5.45
C THR A 285 1.33 -16.82 4.10
N THR A 286 2.23 -17.20 3.21
CA THR A 286 1.88 -17.70 1.87
C THR A 286 1.64 -19.22 1.90
N TRP A 287 1.14 -19.77 0.78
CA TRP A 287 0.98 -21.22 0.63
C TRP A 287 2.30 -21.98 0.80
N LEU A 288 3.45 -21.37 0.47
CA LEU A 288 4.75 -21.98 0.65
C LEU A 288 5.10 -22.12 2.12
N GLU A 289 4.80 -21.13 2.95
CA GLU A 289 4.99 -21.18 4.40
C GLU A 289 4.13 -22.28 5.05
N GLU A 290 2.88 -22.41 4.59
CA GLU A 290 2.00 -23.50 5.05
C GLU A 290 2.56 -24.88 4.64
N LEU A 291 3.10 -25.00 3.44
CA LEU A 291 3.72 -26.24 2.96
C LEU A 291 4.97 -26.61 3.77
N ILE A 292 5.80 -25.61 4.12
CA ILE A 292 6.96 -25.78 5.00
C ILE A 292 6.48 -26.27 6.38
N GLY A 293 5.48 -25.63 6.96
CA GLY A 293 4.89 -26.03 8.24
C GLY A 293 4.37 -27.48 8.23
N LEU A 294 3.68 -27.89 7.15
CA LEU A 294 3.24 -29.28 6.96
C LEU A 294 4.42 -30.24 6.91
N ALA A 295 5.50 -29.89 6.21
CA ALA A 295 6.70 -30.74 6.13
C ALA A 295 7.39 -30.86 7.50
N GLU A 296 7.49 -29.78 8.27
CA GLU A 296 8.08 -29.74 9.62
C GLU A 296 7.26 -30.52 10.65
N ALA A 297 5.92 -30.55 10.50
CA ALA A 297 5.06 -31.34 11.39
C ALA A 297 5.33 -32.85 11.36
N GLY A 298 5.98 -33.36 10.30
CA GLY A 298 6.29 -34.77 10.17
C GLY A 298 5.07 -35.66 9.83
N GLY A 299 5.23 -36.97 9.91
CA GLY A 299 4.14 -37.93 9.69
C GLY A 299 3.39 -37.71 8.38
N ASP A 300 2.06 -37.64 8.45
CA ASP A 300 1.18 -37.43 7.28
C ASP A 300 1.41 -36.07 6.60
N GLY A 301 1.87 -35.06 7.34
CA GLY A 301 2.21 -33.73 6.81
C GLY A 301 3.33 -33.78 5.76
N VAL A 302 4.36 -34.59 5.98
CA VAL A 302 5.44 -34.80 4.99
C VAL A 302 4.91 -35.45 3.72
N GLY A 303 3.99 -36.40 3.87
CA GLY A 303 3.35 -37.06 2.72
C GLY A 303 2.59 -36.06 1.85
N LEU A 304 1.77 -35.24 2.48
CA LEU A 304 0.98 -34.20 1.81
C LEU A 304 1.88 -33.12 1.19
N ALA A 305 2.91 -32.66 1.90
CA ALA A 305 3.87 -31.69 1.38
C ALA A 305 4.57 -32.18 0.11
N LYS A 306 5.01 -33.44 0.09
CA LYS A 306 5.60 -34.07 -1.10
C LYS A 306 4.63 -34.20 -2.27
N GLU A 307 3.37 -34.57 -1.98
CA GLU A 307 2.34 -34.69 -3.01
C GLU A 307 2.03 -33.35 -3.66
N VAL A 308 1.86 -32.27 -2.85
CA VAL A 308 1.62 -30.91 -3.34
C VAL A 308 2.83 -30.43 -4.17
N SER A 309 4.04 -30.57 -3.64
CA SER A 309 5.28 -30.14 -4.32
C SER A 309 5.50 -30.88 -5.66
N ALA A 310 5.04 -32.10 -5.79
CA ALA A 310 5.17 -32.85 -7.03
C ALA A 310 4.17 -32.41 -8.13
N LYS A 311 3.11 -31.69 -7.75
CA LYS A 311 2.06 -31.18 -8.66
C LYS A 311 2.25 -29.70 -9.02
N ALA A 312 3.07 -28.97 -8.27
CA ALA A 312 3.41 -27.57 -8.48
C ALA A 312 4.51 -27.39 -9.53
#